data_7ffdaf8116b9d44232c046a3d2cd5a62
#
_entry.id   7ffdaf8116b9d44232c046a3d2cd5a62
#
_cell.length_a   1.000
_cell.length_b   1.000
_cell.length_c   1.000
_cell.angle_alpha   90.00
_cell.angle_beta   90.00
_cell.angle_gamma   90.00
#
_symmetry.space_group_name_H-M   'P 1'
#
loop_
_entity.id
_entity.type
_entity.pdbx_description
1 polymer ?
#
loop_
_entity_poly.entity_id
_entity_poly.type
_entity_poly.pdbx_seq_one_letter_code
_entity_poly.pdbx_strand_id
1 'polypeptide(L)'
;NLKRTALSCTLLTTLLTSASAARDIGAGNHNAFAISGETVTIKSGATVNSGKPQVDGYNANKSSIAVGQNDKKSSITIEEGGELNGRIYTRAAKIKDIIINGSIGAGPSNASIINFRNTTIEKIEVGQTGVLEGGIINSWFKNGGTASGNSTINNIDIKGKVEGGIKNQSGTMQTITITGSVSGGIQNDDTMNTLKIESGGSVSGDIINNKTMQSISVSNGTVNNDIQNSGTISGVTITNSQIGGNIVNSGTNANTGNISITNSSNVGGSIINQNGANFTNNITLDQNSKLGGISNTANSTMSGQLDLKGEVGTITNAGTLSSQLNLSNKVGEINNAEGGTISNDITINQNGSVGAINNSGTMQAITNNGTGTLTLTNSGGTIDKITNGTGATA
;
A
#
# COMPACT_ATOMS: atom_id res chain seq x y z
N ASN A 1 66.47 -26.22 44.50
CA ASN A 1 65.45 -25.17 44.29
C ASN A 1 65.28 -24.86 42.80
N LEU A 2 64.40 -25.63 42.12
CA LEU A 2 63.97 -25.34 40.76
C LEU A 2 62.73 -24.42 40.79
N LYS A 3 62.90 -23.24 40.36
CA LYS A 3 61.75 -22.35 40.05
C LYS A 3 61.13 -22.76 38.71
N ARG A 4 59.90 -23.25 38.74
CA ARG A 4 59.06 -23.44 37.53
C ARG A 4 58.54 -22.09 37.08
N THR A 5 58.95 -21.64 35.92
CA THR A 5 58.36 -20.51 35.22
C THR A 5 57.17 -21.02 34.41
N ALA A 6 55.97 -20.63 34.79
CA ALA A 6 54.75 -20.92 34.04
C ALA A 6 54.72 -20.04 32.77
N LEU A 7 54.78 -20.66 31.61
CA LEU A 7 54.57 -20.01 30.32
C LEU A 7 53.04 -19.83 30.10
N SER A 8 52.58 -18.62 30.25
CA SER A 8 51.19 -18.28 29.91
C SER A 8 51.04 -18.25 28.39
N CYS A 9 50.39 -19.26 27.83
CA CYS A 9 50.02 -19.29 26.44
C CYS A 9 48.72 -18.53 26.28
N THR A 10 48.80 -17.22 25.93
CA THR A 10 47.64 -16.42 25.56
C THR A 10 47.17 -16.86 24.18
N LEU A 11 46.08 -17.63 24.16
CA LEU A 11 45.40 -18.03 22.92
C LEU A 11 44.75 -16.79 22.32
N LEU A 12 45.41 -16.16 21.35
CA LEU A 12 44.83 -15.08 20.54
C LEU A 12 43.81 -15.70 19.59
N THR A 13 42.55 -15.78 20.04
CA THR A 13 41.43 -16.09 19.15
C THR A 13 41.21 -14.90 18.22
N THR A 14 41.89 -14.90 17.07
CA THR A 14 41.52 -14.06 15.95
C THR A 14 40.13 -14.48 15.53
N LEU A 15 39.15 -13.64 15.80
CA LEU A 15 37.82 -13.72 15.21
C LEU A 15 37.99 -13.48 13.71
N LEU A 16 38.23 -14.53 12.92
CA LEU A 16 38.11 -14.50 11.49
C LEU A 16 36.61 -14.31 11.21
N THR A 17 36.17 -13.08 11.07
CA THR A 17 34.94 -12.79 10.34
C THR A 17 35.24 -13.18 8.89
N SER A 18 34.92 -14.43 8.54
CA SER A 18 35.06 -14.88 7.15
C SER A 18 34.14 -13.99 6.30
N ALA A 19 34.76 -13.13 5.48
CA ALA A 19 34.03 -12.34 4.50
C ALA A 19 33.19 -13.29 3.65
N SER A 20 31.97 -12.88 3.30
CA SER A 20 31.15 -13.58 2.31
C SER A 20 31.95 -13.66 1.01
N ALA A 21 31.98 -14.82 0.36
CA ALA A 21 32.62 -14.95 -0.94
C ALA A 21 31.99 -13.96 -1.93
N ALA A 22 32.81 -13.22 -2.66
CA ALA A 22 32.35 -12.28 -3.68
C ALA A 22 32.51 -12.93 -5.07
N ARG A 23 31.50 -12.77 -5.92
CA ARG A 23 31.48 -13.34 -7.28
C ARG A 23 30.97 -12.28 -8.27
N ASP A 24 31.80 -11.91 -9.20
CA ASP A 24 31.46 -11.03 -10.32
C ASP A 24 31.13 -11.86 -11.56
N ILE A 25 29.98 -11.59 -12.17
CA ILE A 25 29.54 -12.14 -13.45
C ILE A 25 29.80 -11.08 -14.49
N GLY A 26 30.89 -11.26 -15.27
CA GLY A 26 31.30 -10.32 -16.32
C GLY A 26 30.43 -10.38 -17.57
N ALA A 27 30.69 -9.51 -18.55
CA ALA A 27 29.96 -9.43 -19.79
C ALA A 27 29.82 -10.78 -20.52
N GLY A 28 28.71 -11.00 -21.19
CA GLY A 28 28.37 -12.22 -21.94
C GLY A 28 27.22 -13.00 -21.37
N ASN A 29 26.91 -14.14 -21.98
CA ASN A 29 25.80 -15.02 -21.60
C ASN A 29 26.24 -16.04 -20.55
N HIS A 30 25.50 -16.17 -19.51
CA HIS A 30 25.73 -17.08 -18.39
C HIS A 30 24.51 -17.96 -18.13
N ASN A 31 24.75 -19.17 -17.64
CA ASN A 31 23.67 -20.05 -17.19
C ASN A 31 23.13 -19.63 -15.84
N ALA A 32 21.87 -20.00 -15.56
CA ALA A 32 21.27 -19.84 -14.24
C ALA A 32 22.08 -20.60 -13.16
N PHE A 33 22.14 -20.03 -11.96
CA PHE A 33 22.92 -20.59 -10.85
C PHE A 33 22.25 -20.40 -9.49
N ALA A 34 22.70 -21.16 -8.51
CA ALA A 34 22.31 -21.03 -7.12
C ALA A 34 23.43 -20.39 -6.31
N ILE A 35 23.06 -19.68 -5.22
CA ILE A 35 23.98 -19.08 -4.25
C ILE A 35 23.54 -19.38 -2.82
N SER A 36 24.50 -19.36 -1.90
CA SER A 36 24.26 -19.54 -0.47
C SER A 36 25.35 -18.80 0.32
N GLY A 37 24.97 -17.67 0.94
CA GLY A 37 25.91 -16.85 1.74
C GLY A 37 26.95 -16.09 0.92
N GLU A 38 26.69 -15.84 -0.35
CA GLU A 38 27.60 -15.15 -1.28
C GLU A 38 27.12 -13.74 -1.61
N THR A 39 28.07 -12.88 -1.99
CA THR A 39 27.79 -11.62 -2.66
C THR A 39 28.00 -11.78 -4.17
N VAL A 40 26.98 -11.50 -4.96
CA VAL A 40 27.02 -11.63 -6.42
C VAL A 40 26.76 -10.28 -7.08
N THR A 41 27.61 -9.93 -8.05
CA THR A 41 27.42 -8.74 -8.89
C THR A 41 27.29 -9.16 -10.34
N ILE A 42 26.17 -8.81 -10.98
CA ILE A 42 25.95 -8.95 -12.42
C ILE A 42 26.40 -7.65 -13.06
N LYS A 43 27.52 -7.71 -13.76
CA LYS A 43 28.17 -6.55 -14.36
C LYS A 43 27.44 -6.08 -15.63
N SER A 44 27.71 -4.85 -16.04
CA SER A 44 27.24 -4.31 -17.31
C SER A 44 27.60 -5.24 -18.48
N GLY A 45 26.62 -5.48 -19.37
CA GLY A 45 26.77 -6.40 -20.51
C GLY A 45 26.72 -7.90 -20.16
N ALA A 46 26.51 -8.26 -18.91
CA ALA A 46 26.27 -9.65 -18.52
C ALA A 46 24.78 -9.99 -18.60
N THR A 47 24.45 -11.12 -19.21
CA THR A 47 23.10 -11.68 -19.25
C THR A 47 23.09 -13.05 -18.58
N VAL A 48 22.29 -13.23 -17.55
CA VAL A 48 22.07 -14.52 -16.89
C VAL A 48 20.76 -15.12 -17.38
N ASN A 49 20.86 -16.21 -18.13
CA ASN A 49 19.71 -16.89 -18.71
C ASN A 49 18.82 -17.53 -17.61
N SER A 50 17.53 -17.65 -17.91
CA SER A 50 16.61 -18.40 -17.05
C SER A 50 16.89 -19.90 -17.14
N GLY A 51 16.74 -20.62 -16.03
CA GLY A 51 17.00 -22.04 -15.94
C GLY A 51 16.24 -22.71 -14.82
N LYS A 52 16.84 -23.76 -14.26
CA LYS A 52 16.31 -24.51 -13.12
C LYS A 52 17.39 -24.69 -12.04
N PRO A 53 17.96 -23.61 -11.50
CA PRO A 53 18.93 -23.75 -10.43
C PRO A 53 18.29 -24.46 -9.23
N GLN A 54 19.07 -25.32 -8.57
CA GLN A 54 18.59 -26.10 -7.42
C GLN A 54 18.99 -25.42 -6.12
N VAL A 55 18.04 -25.31 -5.20
CA VAL A 55 18.27 -24.86 -3.81
C VAL A 55 17.50 -25.78 -2.86
N ASP A 56 18.21 -26.31 -1.87
CA ASP A 56 17.64 -27.20 -0.84
C ASP A 56 16.80 -28.35 -1.42
N GLY A 57 17.30 -29.00 -2.49
CA GLY A 57 16.60 -30.06 -3.18
C GLY A 57 15.38 -29.61 -4.03
N TYR A 58 15.16 -28.31 -4.17
CA TYR A 58 14.06 -27.75 -4.95
C TYR A 58 14.55 -27.11 -6.26
N ASN A 59 13.85 -27.39 -7.35
CA ASN A 59 14.12 -26.78 -8.64
C ASN A 59 13.42 -25.40 -8.76
N ALA A 60 14.20 -24.33 -8.77
CA ALA A 60 13.72 -22.97 -8.99
C ALA A 60 13.46 -22.72 -10.47
N ASN A 61 12.35 -23.23 -11.00
CA ASN A 61 12.01 -23.17 -12.42
C ASN A 61 11.94 -21.73 -12.94
N LYS A 62 12.50 -21.48 -14.13
CA LYS A 62 12.57 -20.17 -14.79
C LYS A 62 13.20 -19.09 -13.91
N SER A 63 14.18 -19.43 -13.11
CA SER A 63 14.98 -18.49 -12.33
C SER A 63 16.37 -18.33 -12.93
N SER A 64 16.90 -17.11 -12.91
CA SER A 64 18.30 -16.86 -13.24
C SER A 64 19.18 -17.03 -12.01
N ILE A 65 18.71 -16.60 -10.85
CA ILE A 65 19.39 -16.77 -9.57
C ILE A 65 18.42 -17.43 -8.58
N ALA A 66 18.89 -18.47 -7.89
CA ALA A 66 18.21 -19.06 -6.76
C ALA A 66 19.06 -18.91 -5.50
N VAL A 67 18.44 -18.49 -4.39
CA VAL A 67 19.12 -18.33 -3.09
C VAL A 67 18.56 -19.35 -2.12
N GLY A 68 19.41 -20.25 -1.67
CA GLY A 68 19.06 -21.29 -0.70
C GLY A 68 19.39 -20.93 0.73
N GLN A 69 19.15 -21.88 1.63
CA GLN A 69 19.46 -21.78 3.06
C GLN A 69 20.94 -21.42 3.25
N ASN A 70 21.19 -20.46 4.14
CA ASN A 70 22.53 -20.00 4.44
C ASN A 70 22.64 -19.52 5.90
N ASP A 71 23.83 -19.62 6.44
CA ASP A 71 24.19 -19.06 7.75
C ASP A 71 24.68 -17.63 7.63
N LYS A 72 25.23 -17.25 6.46
CA LYS A 72 25.67 -15.90 6.12
C LYS A 72 24.68 -15.26 5.17
N LYS A 73 24.49 -13.95 5.31
CA LYS A 73 23.61 -13.19 4.41
C LYS A 73 24.16 -13.14 3.00
N SER A 74 23.33 -13.44 2.02
CA SER A 74 23.64 -13.21 0.60
C SER A 74 23.35 -11.76 0.19
N SER A 75 24.05 -11.25 -0.82
CA SER A 75 23.73 -9.98 -1.49
C SER A 75 23.78 -10.17 -2.98
N ILE A 76 22.86 -9.50 -3.70
CA ILE A 76 22.78 -9.53 -5.16
C ILE A 76 22.75 -8.09 -5.66
N THR A 77 23.67 -7.75 -6.55
CA THR A 77 23.68 -6.46 -7.26
C THR A 77 23.61 -6.70 -8.76
N ILE A 78 22.71 -6.02 -9.45
CA ILE A 78 22.62 -5.99 -10.90
C ILE A 78 22.98 -4.58 -11.31
N GLU A 79 24.13 -4.40 -11.93
CA GLU A 79 24.61 -3.10 -12.42
C GLU A 79 23.77 -2.65 -13.63
N GLU A 80 23.84 -1.38 -13.97
CA GLU A 80 23.24 -0.84 -15.18
C GLU A 80 23.80 -1.58 -16.41
N GLY A 81 22.89 -2.04 -17.28
CA GLY A 81 23.23 -2.89 -18.43
C GLY A 81 23.48 -4.37 -18.09
N GLY A 82 23.36 -4.77 -16.83
CA GLY A 82 23.29 -6.19 -16.43
C GLY A 82 21.87 -6.72 -16.52
N GLU A 83 21.70 -7.98 -16.88
CA GLU A 83 20.38 -8.56 -17.18
C GLU A 83 20.20 -9.95 -16.58
N LEU A 84 19.04 -10.19 -16.00
CA LEU A 84 18.55 -11.51 -15.67
C LEU A 84 17.33 -11.83 -16.52
N ASN A 85 17.39 -12.81 -17.43
CA ASN A 85 16.27 -13.26 -18.27
C ASN A 85 15.22 -14.06 -17.53
N GLY A 86 15.43 -14.34 -16.26
CA GLY A 86 14.49 -14.99 -15.36
C GLY A 86 14.49 -14.30 -14.00
N ARG A 87 13.70 -14.81 -13.07
CA ARG A 87 13.52 -14.23 -11.75
C ARG A 87 14.65 -14.53 -10.78
N ILE A 88 14.69 -13.79 -9.68
CA ILE A 88 15.36 -14.17 -8.42
C ILE A 88 14.36 -14.96 -7.57
N TYR A 89 14.74 -16.15 -7.18
CA TYR A 89 13.95 -17.03 -6.32
C TYR A 89 14.70 -17.30 -5.02
N THR A 90 14.06 -17.09 -3.88
CA THR A 90 14.69 -17.29 -2.57
C THR A 90 13.92 -18.33 -1.76
N ARG A 91 14.64 -19.12 -0.95
CA ARG A 91 14.05 -20.15 -0.11
C ARG A 91 14.86 -20.37 1.16
N ALA A 92 14.23 -20.20 2.33
CA ALA A 92 14.86 -20.37 3.64
C ALA A 92 16.19 -19.59 3.80
N ALA A 93 16.28 -18.45 3.11
CA ALA A 93 17.53 -17.69 2.95
C ALA A 93 17.54 -16.45 3.86
N LYS A 94 18.76 -15.96 4.13
CA LYS A 94 19.01 -14.66 4.72
C LYS A 94 19.65 -13.78 3.65
N ILE A 95 19.01 -12.72 3.26
CA ILE A 95 19.48 -11.81 2.21
C ILE A 95 19.62 -10.42 2.81
N LYS A 96 20.80 -9.84 2.65
CA LYS A 96 21.05 -8.47 3.08
C LYS A 96 20.47 -7.49 2.07
N ASP A 97 20.93 -7.56 0.81
CA ASP A 97 20.54 -6.61 -0.22
C ASP A 97 20.25 -7.31 -1.54
N ILE A 98 19.21 -6.85 -2.25
CA ILE A 98 19.00 -7.06 -3.68
C ILE A 98 18.92 -5.68 -4.31
N ILE A 99 19.96 -5.26 -5.04
CA ILE A 99 20.08 -3.93 -5.66
C ILE A 99 20.01 -4.10 -7.16
N ILE A 100 19.07 -3.44 -7.82
CA ILE A 100 18.77 -3.57 -9.24
C ILE A 100 18.91 -2.21 -9.91
N ASN A 101 20.00 -2.02 -10.68
CA ASN A 101 20.19 -0.90 -11.59
C ASN A 101 20.10 -1.35 -13.07
N GLY A 102 20.10 -2.66 -13.32
CA GLY A 102 19.84 -3.31 -14.60
C GLY A 102 18.42 -3.83 -14.72
N SER A 103 18.23 -4.96 -15.38
CA SER A 103 16.90 -5.53 -15.60
C SER A 103 16.74 -6.95 -15.06
N ILE A 104 15.54 -7.27 -14.62
CA ILE A 104 15.13 -8.62 -14.23
C ILE A 104 13.85 -8.99 -14.98
N GLY A 105 13.92 -10.04 -15.80
CA GLY A 105 12.78 -10.60 -16.52
C GLY A 105 11.71 -11.18 -15.61
N ALA A 106 10.53 -11.40 -16.18
CA ALA A 106 9.42 -12.03 -15.49
C ALA A 106 9.53 -13.55 -15.52
N GLY A 107 9.36 -14.17 -14.38
CA GLY A 107 9.21 -15.61 -14.23
C GLY A 107 7.75 -16.04 -14.15
N PRO A 108 7.45 -17.28 -13.74
CA PRO A 108 6.11 -17.75 -13.43
C PRO A 108 5.41 -16.83 -12.43
N SER A 109 4.08 -16.70 -12.55
CA SER A 109 3.26 -15.76 -11.76
C SER A 109 3.54 -14.29 -12.03
N ASN A 110 4.18 -13.97 -13.17
CA ASN A 110 4.60 -12.61 -13.51
C ASN A 110 5.45 -11.94 -12.41
N ALA A 111 6.40 -12.68 -11.86
CA ALA A 111 7.26 -12.22 -10.78
C ALA A 111 8.72 -12.17 -11.22
N SER A 112 9.38 -11.04 -10.95
CA SER A 112 10.85 -10.88 -11.05
C SER A 112 11.56 -11.26 -9.75
N ILE A 113 10.91 -11.11 -8.61
CA ILE A 113 11.46 -11.51 -7.31
C ILE A 113 10.40 -12.30 -6.55
N ILE A 114 10.76 -13.50 -6.08
CA ILE A 114 9.94 -14.29 -5.17
C ILE A 114 10.71 -14.53 -3.87
N ASN A 115 10.18 -14.00 -2.79
CA ASN A 115 10.62 -14.28 -1.44
C ASN A 115 9.78 -15.42 -0.86
N PHE A 116 10.40 -16.60 -0.66
CA PHE A 116 9.67 -17.81 -0.36
C PHE A 116 10.18 -18.48 0.93
N ARG A 117 9.24 -19.01 1.75
CA ARG A 117 9.43 -19.93 2.87
C ARG A 117 10.58 -19.58 3.83
N ASN A 118 10.28 -18.92 4.93
CA ASN A 118 11.25 -18.57 5.99
C ASN A 118 12.44 -17.72 5.51
N THR A 119 12.28 -17.01 4.40
CA THR A 119 13.31 -16.11 3.91
C THR A 119 13.14 -14.74 4.52
N THR A 120 14.24 -14.12 4.90
CA THR A 120 14.30 -12.71 5.27
C THR A 120 15.14 -11.95 4.27
N ILE A 121 14.56 -10.93 3.65
CA ILE A 121 15.26 -9.95 2.82
C ILE A 121 15.26 -8.63 3.59
N GLU A 122 16.45 -8.08 3.86
CA GLU A 122 16.55 -6.81 4.59
C GLU A 122 16.23 -5.62 3.67
N LYS A 123 16.69 -5.67 2.41
CA LYS A 123 16.43 -4.62 1.43
C LYS A 123 16.29 -5.15 0.02
N ILE A 124 15.29 -4.63 -0.70
CA ILE A 124 15.19 -4.64 -2.16
C ILE A 124 15.24 -3.20 -2.62
N GLU A 125 16.16 -2.86 -3.50
CA GLU A 125 16.22 -1.53 -4.13
C GLU A 125 16.17 -1.67 -5.64
N VAL A 126 15.16 -1.07 -6.27
CA VAL A 126 15.12 -0.85 -7.71
C VAL A 126 15.59 0.57 -7.95
N GLY A 127 16.85 0.71 -8.37
CA GLY A 127 17.48 2.00 -8.62
C GLY A 127 16.83 2.73 -9.80
N GLN A 128 17.23 3.96 -10.07
CA GLN A 128 16.58 4.82 -11.09
C GLN A 128 16.57 4.20 -12.49
N THR A 129 17.62 3.47 -12.88
CA THR A 129 17.72 2.76 -14.15
C THR A 129 17.19 1.33 -14.08
N GLY A 130 16.85 0.84 -12.87
CA GLY A 130 16.42 -0.53 -12.61
C GLY A 130 15.02 -0.82 -13.13
N VAL A 131 14.86 -2.00 -13.75
CA VAL A 131 13.58 -2.47 -14.29
C VAL A 131 13.30 -3.89 -13.80
N LEU A 132 12.13 -4.09 -13.19
CA LEU A 132 11.54 -5.40 -13.00
C LEU A 132 10.40 -5.56 -14.01
N GLU A 133 10.54 -6.48 -14.98
CA GLU A 133 9.48 -6.78 -15.95
C GLU A 133 8.28 -7.49 -15.32
N GLY A 134 8.50 -8.19 -14.21
CA GLY A 134 7.46 -8.76 -13.35
C GLY A 134 7.34 -8.02 -12.02
N GLY A 135 6.66 -8.66 -11.09
CA GLY A 135 6.40 -8.11 -9.76
C GLY A 135 7.35 -8.62 -8.68
N ILE A 136 7.11 -8.15 -7.45
CA ILE A 136 7.72 -8.65 -6.22
C ILE A 136 6.64 -9.41 -5.44
N ILE A 137 6.90 -10.67 -5.12
CA ILE A 137 5.97 -11.52 -4.37
C ILE A 137 6.63 -11.99 -3.07
N ASN A 138 6.04 -11.63 -1.94
CA ASN A 138 6.28 -12.26 -0.66
C ASN A 138 5.24 -13.37 -0.50
N SER A 139 5.64 -14.63 -0.71
CA SER A 139 4.70 -15.73 -0.76
C SER A 139 5.17 -16.95 0.00
N TRP A 140 4.20 -17.62 0.54
CA TRP A 140 4.34 -18.94 1.11
C TRP A 140 3.36 -19.90 0.41
N PHE A 141 3.90 -20.90 -0.30
CA PHE A 141 3.08 -21.93 -0.94
C PHE A 141 2.65 -23.00 0.06
N LYS A 142 1.36 -23.15 0.21
CA LYS A 142 0.74 -24.25 0.94
C LYS A 142 0.71 -25.49 0.05
N ASN A 143 1.77 -26.30 0.08
CA ASN A 143 1.71 -27.65 -0.49
C ASN A 143 0.98 -28.56 0.51
N GLY A 144 -0.36 -28.50 0.57
CA GLY A 144 -1.18 -29.49 1.30
C GLY A 144 -0.84 -29.73 2.78
N GLY A 145 0.06 -28.96 3.39
CA GLY A 145 0.55 -29.07 4.75
C GLY A 145 0.30 -27.82 5.59
N THR A 146 0.38 -27.94 6.89
CA THR A 146 0.28 -26.84 7.85
C THR A 146 1.32 -25.75 7.56
N ALA A 147 0.89 -24.50 7.61
CA ALA A 147 1.72 -23.33 7.45
C ALA A 147 2.93 -23.37 8.41
N SER A 148 4.12 -23.49 7.90
CA SER A 148 5.34 -23.40 8.69
C SER A 148 6.31 -22.43 8.02
N GLY A 149 6.33 -21.20 8.50
CA GLY A 149 7.35 -20.21 8.21
C GLY A 149 6.83 -18.93 7.57
N ASN A 150 7.23 -17.82 8.16
CA ASN A 150 6.90 -16.47 7.70
C ASN A 150 8.07 -15.92 6.88
N SER A 151 7.81 -15.53 5.65
CA SER A 151 8.78 -14.76 4.86
C SER A 151 8.68 -13.29 5.22
N THR A 152 9.81 -12.59 5.27
CA THR A 152 9.84 -11.17 5.61
C THR A 152 10.64 -10.39 4.58
N ILE A 153 10.13 -9.24 4.18
CA ILE A 153 10.88 -8.21 3.46
C ILE A 153 10.83 -6.94 4.30
N ASN A 154 11.99 -6.47 4.78
CA ASN A 154 12.01 -5.30 5.65
C ASN A 154 11.82 -4.00 4.86
N ASN A 155 12.57 -3.81 3.78
CA ASN A 155 12.48 -2.58 3.00
C ASN A 155 12.40 -2.88 1.49
N ILE A 156 11.51 -2.20 0.81
CA ILE A 156 11.40 -2.16 -0.66
C ILE A 156 11.45 -0.71 -1.08
N ASP A 157 12.50 -0.32 -1.79
CA ASP A 157 12.70 1.04 -2.32
C ASP A 157 12.63 1.01 -3.85
N ILE A 158 11.57 1.55 -4.42
CA ILE A 158 11.37 1.62 -5.88
C ILE A 158 11.64 3.04 -6.36
N LYS A 159 12.79 3.25 -6.98
CA LYS A 159 13.18 4.50 -7.65
C LYS A 159 13.06 4.40 -9.17
N GLY A 160 13.15 3.18 -9.71
CA GLY A 160 12.98 2.82 -11.11
C GLY A 160 11.59 2.29 -11.42
N LYS A 161 11.52 1.20 -12.17
CA LYS A 161 10.28 0.67 -12.71
C LYS A 161 10.00 -0.76 -12.26
N VAL A 162 8.78 -1.02 -11.82
CA VAL A 162 8.22 -2.36 -11.60
C VAL A 162 7.00 -2.51 -12.51
N GLU A 163 7.08 -3.33 -13.57
CA GLU A 163 5.98 -3.50 -14.53
C GLU A 163 4.86 -4.40 -13.99
N GLY A 164 5.20 -5.36 -13.14
CA GLY A 164 4.24 -6.14 -12.38
C GLY A 164 3.75 -5.42 -11.13
N GLY A 165 3.08 -6.14 -10.24
CA GLY A 165 2.61 -5.62 -8.95
C GLY A 165 3.52 -6.02 -7.80
N ILE A 166 3.21 -5.52 -6.61
CA ILE A 166 3.83 -5.94 -5.35
C ILE A 166 2.78 -6.70 -4.55
N LYS A 167 3.06 -7.97 -4.19
CA LYS A 167 2.10 -8.83 -3.50
C LYS A 167 2.71 -9.41 -2.23
N ASN A 168 2.07 -9.14 -1.10
CA ASN A 168 2.30 -9.85 0.14
C ASN A 168 1.22 -10.93 0.30
N GLN A 169 1.48 -12.12 -0.21
CA GLN A 169 0.52 -13.23 -0.13
C GLN A 169 0.52 -13.88 1.25
N SER A 170 1.69 -13.89 1.91
CA SER A 170 1.81 -14.31 3.31
C SER A 170 3.10 -13.77 3.92
N GLY A 171 3.16 -13.67 5.24
CA GLY A 171 4.28 -13.11 5.98
C GLY A 171 4.25 -11.59 6.05
N THR A 172 5.41 -10.96 6.19
CA THR A 172 5.48 -9.55 6.51
C THR A 172 6.27 -8.75 5.47
N MET A 173 5.70 -7.63 5.02
CA MET A 173 6.42 -6.53 4.39
C MET A 173 6.40 -5.32 5.33
N GLN A 174 7.59 -4.84 5.76
CA GLN A 174 7.66 -3.76 6.76
C GLN A 174 7.43 -2.40 6.11
N THR A 175 8.26 -2.02 5.16
CA THR A 175 8.19 -0.71 4.51
C THR A 175 8.34 -0.84 3.00
N ILE A 176 7.43 -0.21 2.28
CA ILE A 176 7.52 -0.04 0.82
C ILE A 176 7.55 1.46 0.54
N THR A 177 8.57 1.94 -0.14
CA THR A 177 8.71 3.33 -0.58
C THR A 177 8.80 3.36 -2.10
N ILE A 178 7.93 4.14 -2.74
CA ILE A 178 7.84 4.28 -4.20
C ILE A 178 8.06 5.74 -4.56
N THR A 179 9.18 6.04 -5.20
CA THR A 179 9.49 7.33 -5.82
C THR A 179 9.60 7.19 -7.36
N GLY A 180 9.60 5.96 -7.86
CA GLY A 180 9.49 5.58 -9.27
C GLY A 180 8.10 5.11 -9.65
N SER A 181 7.98 4.05 -10.44
CA SER A 181 6.67 3.57 -10.90
C SER A 181 6.44 2.08 -10.66
N VAL A 182 5.21 1.76 -10.25
CA VAL A 182 4.67 0.41 -10.17
C VAL A 182 3.45 0.34 -11.09
N SER A 183 3.58 -0.36 -12.24
CA SER A 183 2.51 -0.42 -13.25
C SER A 183 1.36 -1.36 -12.84
N GLY A 184 1.65 -2.41 -12.07
CA GLY A 184 0.64 -3.26 -11.45
C GLY A 184 0.09 -2.65 -10.16
N GLY A 185 -0.75 -3.40 -9.46
CA GLY A 185 -1.28 -3.00 -8.15
C GLY A 185 -0.39 -3.42 -6.99
N ILE A 186 -0.81 -3.05 -5.80
CA ILE A 186 -0.21 -3.49 -4.53
C ILE A 186 -1.27 -4.28 -3.77
N GLN A 187 -0.99 -5.53 -3.44
CA GLN A 187 -1.92 -6.40 -2.74
C GLN A 187 -1.30 -6.92 -1.44
N ASN A 188 -2.04 -6.74 -0.35
CA ASN A 188 -1.68 -7.27 0.96
C ASN A 188 -2.72 -8.28 1.45
N ASP A 189 -2.33 -9.55 1.51
CA ASP A 189 -3.15 -10.65 2.01
C ASP A 189 -2.70 -11.11 3.40
N ASP A 190 -1.68 -10.45 4.02
CA ASP A 190 -1.21 -10.75 5.37
C ASP A 190 -0.80 -9.45 6.10
N THR A 191 0.45 -9.27 6.47
CA THR A 191 0.90 -8.09 7.21
C THR A 191 1.77 -7.18 6.36
N MET A 192 1.35 -5.95 6.18
CA MET A 192 2.15 -4.87 5.59
C MET A 192 2.12 -3.67 6.54
N ASN A 193 3.30 -3.18 6.96
CA ASN A 193 3.26 -2.08 7.92
C ASN A 193 3.05 -0.75 7.19
N THR A 194 3.98 -0.32 6.37
CA THR A 194 3.91 1.02 5.79
C THR A 194 4.07 0.98 4.27
N LEU A 195 3.15 1.63 3.58
CA LEU A 195 3.26 1.94 2.15
C LEU A 195 3.38 3.44 1.98
N LYS A 196 4.45 3.89 1.32
CA LYS A 196 4.72 5.29 0.99
C LYS A 196 4.86 5.45 -0.51
N ILE A 197 4.14 6.41 -1.08
CA ILE A 197 4.27 6.84 -2.47
C ILE A 197 4.66 8.32 -2.39
N GLU A 198 5.88 8.64 -2.76
CA GLU A 198 6.51 9.94 -2.48
C GLU A 198 7.20 10.52 -3.71
N SER A 199 7.41 11.83 -3.72
CA SER A 199 8.32 12.50 -4.66
C SER A 199 8.07 12.19 -6.14
N GLY A 200 6.83 12.14 -6.57
CA GLY A 200 6.45 11.82 -7.96
C GLY A 200 6.24 10.34 -8.22
N GLY A 201 6.35 9.50 -7.21
CA GLY A 201 6.07 8.07 -7.32
C GLY A 201 4.65 7.78 -7.78
N SER A 202 4.47 6.69 -8.53
CA SER A 202 3.17 6.33 -9.09
C SER A 202 2.86 4.84 -8.96
N VAL A 203 1.59 4.54 -8.69
CA VAL A 203 1.00 3.19 -8.73
C VAL A 203 -0.17 3.23 -9.70
N SER A 204 -0.12 2.41 -10.77
CA SER A 204 -1.16 2.43 -11.80
C SER A 204 -2.34 1.51 -11.49
N GLY A 205 -2.13 0.42 -10.74
CA GLY A 205 -3.19 -0.50 -10.31
C GLY A 205 -3.77 -0.15 -8.95
N ASP A 206 -4.67 -0.99 -8.47
CA ASP A 206 -5.29 -0.83 -7.15
C ASP A 206 -4.30 -1.08 -6.01
N ILE A 207 -4.54 -0.43 -4.88
CA ILE A 207 -3.95 -0.80 -3.59
C ILE A 207 -5.01 -1.57 -2.80
N ILE A 208 -4.78 -2.87 -2.60
CA ILE A 208 -5.75 -3.78 -1.97
C ILE A 208 -5.19 -4.28 -0.64
N ASN A 209 -5.92 -4.04 0.44
CA ASN A 209 -5.62 -4.60 1.75
C ASN A 209 -6.71 -5.57 2.20
N ASN A 210 -6.36 -6.85 2.30
CA ASN A 210 -7.26 -7.91 2.76
C ASN A 210 -7.03 -8.33 4.21
N LYS A 211 -5.94 -7.84 4.85
CA LYS A 211 -5.60 -8.18 6.24
C LYS A 211 -5.14 -6.94 7.02
N THR A 212 -3.88 -6.82 7.34
CA THR A 212 -3.39 -5.75 8.21
C THR A 212 -2.39 -4.87 7.49
N MET A 213 -2.67 -3.56 7.48
CA MET A 213 -1.76 -2.52 7.02
C MET A 213 -1.77 -1.38 8.05
N GLN A 214 -0.59 -0.93 8.50
CA GLN A 214 -0.56 0.16 9.49
C GLN A 214 -0.82 1.51 8.84
N SER A 215 -0.20 1.79 7.68
CA SER A 215 -0.41 3.09 7.04
C SER A 215 -0.23 3.07 5.54
N ILE A 216 -1.01 3.91 4.87
CA ILE A 216 -0.81 4.33 3.48
C ILE A 216 -0.55 5.83 3.51
N SER A 217 0.56 6.25 2.95
CA SER A 217 0.93 7.66 2.78
C SER A 217 1.22 7.94 1.31
N VAL A 218 0.46 8.87 0.72
CA VAL A 218 0.70 9.38 -0.63
C VAL A 218 1.06 10.86 -0.50
N SER A 219 2.32 11.18 -0.77
CA SER A 219 2.86 12.54 -0.64
C SER A 219 3.60 12.96 -1.90
N ASN A 220 3.09 13.96 -2.61
CA ASN A 220 3.58 14.34 -3.93
C ASN A 220 3.62 13.14 -4.91
N GLY A 221 2.62 12.26 -4.84
CA GLY A 221 2.53 11.02 -5.61
C GLY A 221 1.16 10.81 -6.25
N THR A 222 1.02 9.70 -6.97
CA THR A 222 -0.21 9.36 -7.68
C THR A 222 -0.58 7.89 -7.51
N VAL A 223 -1.85 7.63 -7.25
CA VAL A 223 -2.48 6.32 -7.38
C VAL A 223 -3.59 6.46 -8.43
N ASN A 224 -3.49 5.75 -9.55
CA ASN A 224 -4.44 5.94 -10.65
C ASN A 224 -5.80 5.30 -10.39
N ASN A 225 -5.83 4.23 -9.60
CA ASN A 225 -7.04 3.45 -9.31
C ASN A 225 -7.46 3.54 -7.83
N ASP A 226 -8.13 2.51 -7.33
CA ASP A 226 -8.73 2.48 -6.02
C ASP A 226 -7.74 2.13 -4.90
N ILE A 227 -8.05 2.61 -3.68
CA ILE A 227 -7.52 2.07 -2.43
C ILE A 227 -8.65 1.26 -1.77
N GLN A 228 -8.51 -0.06 -1.73
CA GLN A 228 -9.55 -0.98 -1.25
C GLN A 228 -9.12 -1.65 0.05
N ASN A 229 -9.98 -1.58 1.06
CA ASN A 229 -9.77 -2.20 2.36
C ASN A 229 -10.90 -3.16 2.72
N SER A 230 -10.58 -4.42 2.88
CA SER A 230 -11.46 -5.44 3.49
C SER A 230 -10.92 -5.98 4.82
N GLY A 231 -9.73 -5.53 5.23
CA GLY A 231 -9.10 -5.83 6.51
C GLY A 231 -8.96 -4.58 7.38
N THR A 232 -7.80 -4.35 7.94
CA THR A 232 -7.50 -3.18 8.77
C THR A 232 -6.42 -2.31 8.15
N ILE A 233 -6.70 -1.02 7.98
CA ILE A 233 -5.71 0.03 7.69
C ILE A 233 -5.79 1.04 8.85
N SER A 234 -4.69 1.29 9.57
CA SER A 234 -4.74 2.21 10.71
C SER A 234 -4.80 3.69 10.32
N GLY A 235 -4.43 4.05 9.10
CA GLY A 235 -4.60 5.42 8.59
C GLY A 235 -4.21 5.58 7.12
N VAL A 236 -4.87 6.54 6.46
CA VAL A 236 -4.60 6.93 5.07
C VAL A 236 -4.33 8.44 5.03
N THR A 237 -3.16 8.83 4.57
CA THR A 237 -2.78 10.24 4.43
C THR A 237 -2.46 10.54 2.98
N ILE A 238 -3.10 11.56 2.43
CA ILE A 238 -2.95 12.03 1.05
C ILE A 238 -2.61 13.51 1.09
N THR A 239 -1.39 13.86 0.67
CA THR A 239 -0.85 15.22 0.79
C THR A 239 -0.27 15.66 -0.55
N ASN A 240 -0.77 16.75 -1.11
CA ASN A 240 -0.36 17.27 -2.43
C ASN A 240 -0.31 16.15 -3.51
N SER A 241 -1.37 15.35 -3.59
CA SER A 241 -1.37 14.07 -4.31
C SER A 241 -2.68 13.82 -5.04
N GLN A 242 -2.66 12.83 -5.94
CA GLN A 242 -3.84 12.44 -6.70
C GLN A 242 -4.16 10.96 -6.49
N ILE A 243 -5.42 10.69 -6.21
CA ILE A 243 -6.02 9.35 -6.26
C ILE A 243 -7.07 9.40 -7.36
N GLY A 244 -6.92 8.60 -8.42
CA GLY A 244 -7.86 8.60 -9.54
C GLY A 244 -9.18 7.90 -9.22
N GLY A 245 -9.13 6.85 -8.42
CA GLY A 245 -10.27 6.03 -8.03
C GLY A 245 -10.84 6.36 -6.66
N ASN A 246 -11.46 5.37 -6.05
CA ASN A 246 -12.15 5.44 -4.77
C ASN A 246 -11.26 5.03 -3.60
N ILE A 247 -11.65 5.40 -2.38
CA ILE A 247 -11.14 4.82 -1.13
C ILE A 247 -12.28 3.99 -0.54
N VAL A 248 -12.15 2.68 -0.54
CA VAL A 248 -13.24 1.75 -0.23
C VAL A 248 -12.97 1.01 1.08
N ASN A 249 -13.91 1.09 2.02
CA ASN A 249 -13.96 0.27 3.22
C ASN A 249 -15.12 -0.73 3.06
N SER A 250 -14.84 -2.02 2.92
CA SER A 250 -15.82 -3.01 2.48
C SER A 250 -15.80 -4.28 3.31
N GLY A 251 -16.97 -4.63 3.87
CA GLY A 251 -17.17 -5.85 4.64
C GLY A 251 -17.18 -5.62 6.15
N THR A 252 -17.83 -6.49 6.88
CA THR A 252 -18.08 -6.37 8.33
C THR A 252 -16.82 -6.31 9.19
N ASN A 253 -15.69 -6.81 8.68
CA ASN A 253 -14.40 -6.80 9.37
C ASN A 253 -13.48 -5.65 8.89
N ALA A 254 -13.93 -4.87 7.90
CA ALA A 254 -13.14 -3.78 7.37
C ALA A 254 -13.09 -2.63 8.36
N ASN A 255 -11.88 -2.17 8.65
CA ASN A 255 -11.64 -0.99 9.48
C ASN A 255 -10.57 -0.13 8.81
N THR A 256 -10.98 1.02 8.30
CA THR A 256 -10.05 2.04 7.82
C THR A 256 -9.96 3.13 8.88
N GLY A 257 -8.75 3.40 9.37
CA GLY A 257 -8.46 4.47 10.32
C GLY A 257 -8.74 5.86 9.74
N ASN A 258 -8.19 6.89 10.35
CA ASN A 258 -8.41 8.25 9.87
C ASN A 258 -7.96 8.42 8.43
N ILE A 259 -8.77 9.14 7.64
CA ILE A 259 -8.43 9.55 6.28
C ILE A 259 -8.18 11.06 6.29
N SER A 260 -6.98 11.47 5.88
CA SER A 260 -6.58 12.87 5.79
C SER A 260 -6.21 13.24 4.36
N ILE A 261 -6.90 14.21 3.77
CA ILE A 261 -6.71 14.70 2.40
C ILE A 261 -6.38 16.17 2.48
N THR A 262 -5.13 16.53 2.19
CA THR A 262 -4.59 17.87 2.48
C THR A 262 -3.69 18.41 1.36
N ASN A 263 -3.40 19.71 1.42
CA ASN A 263 -2.46 20.40 0.54
C ASN A 263 -2.79 20.25 -0.96
N SER A 264 -4.01 20.65 -1.33
CA SER A 264 -4.48 20.61 -2.72
C SER A 264 -4.53 19.21 -3.33
N SER A 265 -4.75 18.20 -2.50
CA SER A 265 -4.95 16.82 -2.94
C SER A 265 -6.29 16.65 -3.64
N ASN A 266 -6.33 15.73 -4.60
CA ASN A 266 -7.54 15.37 -5.31
C ASN A 266 -7.80 13.87 -5.26
N VAL A 267 -8.92 13.48 -4.68
CA VAL A 267 -9.48 12.14 -4.78
C VAL A 267 -10.62 12.19 -5.78
N GLY A 268 -10.38 11.69 -7.02
CA GLY A 268 -11.33 11.77 -8.12
C GLY A 268 -12.60 10.94 -7.89
N GLY A 269 -12.49 9.82 -7.20
CA GLY A 269 -13.61 8.99 -6.76
C GLY A 269 -14.15 9.39 -5.39
N SER A 270 -14.84 8.47 -4.76
CA SER A 270 -15.52 8.65 -3.48
C SER A 270 -14.84 7.86 -2.36
N ILE A 271 -15.03 8.30 -1.11
CA ILE A 271 -14.84 7.45 0.06
C ILE A 271 -16.11 6.61 0.22
N ILE A 272 -15.99 5.29 0.08
CA ILE A 272 -17.13 4.36 0.07
C ILE A 272 -17.05 3.43 1.28
N ASN A 273 -18.11 3.41 2.08
CA ASN A 273 -18.31 2.46 3.17
C ASN A 273 -19.46 1.52 2.81
N GLN A 274 -19.16 0.23 2.64
CA GLN A 274 -20.12 -0.70 2.04
C GLN A 274 -20.07 -2.13 2.61
N ASN A 275 -21.05 -2.93 2.23
CA ASN A 275 -21.13 -4.36 2.58
C ASN A 275 -21.12 -4.62 4.10
N GLY A 276 -21.86 -3.81 4.85
CA GLY A 276 -21.98 -3.92 6.31
C GLY A 276 -20.77 -3.40 7.08
N ALA A 277 -19.88 -2.65 6.43
CA ALA A 277 -18.72 -2.07 7.08
C ALA A 277 -19.10 -0.97 8.08
N ASN A 278 -18.31 -0.86 9.14
CA ASN A 278 -18.46 0.16 10.16
C ASN A 278 -17.24 1.11 10.13
N PHE A 279 -17.44 2.31 9.61
CA PHE A 279 -16.40 3.35 9.55
C PHE A 279 -16.55 4.29 10.74
N THR A 280 -15.71 4.13 11.75
CA THR A 280 -15.79 4.89 13.02
C THR A 280 -14.77 6.00 13.15
N ASN A 281 -13.89 6.16 12.18
CA ASN A 281 -12.75 7.08 12.21
C ASN A 281 -13.05 8.38 11.46
N ASN A 282 -12.17 9.36 11.60
CA ASN A 282 -12.40 10.69 11.05
C ASN A 282 -11.99 10.80 9.59
N ILE A 283 -12.71 11.62 8.84
CA ILE A 283 -12.34 12.08 7.50
C ILE A 283 -12.08 13.58 7.57
N THR A 284 -10.88 13.99 7.19
CA THR A 284 -10.49 15.40 7.10
C THR A 284 -10.19 15.74 5.66
N LEU A 285 -10.86 16.75 5.12
CA LEU A 285 -10.63 17.35 3.81
C LEU A 285 -10.30 18.82 4.01
N ASP A 286 -9.09 19.25 3.71
CA ASP A 286 -8.71 20.65 3.85
C ASP A 286 -9.31 21.55 2.77
N GLN A 287 -9.21 22.87 2.96
CA GLN A 287 -9.89 23.88 2.16
C GLN A 287 -9.55 23.84 0.67
N ASN A 288 -8.34 23.42 0.30
CA ASN A 288 -7.86 23.44 -1.08
C ASN A 288 -7.97 22.07 -1.77
N SER A 289 -8.38 21.06 -1.03
CA SER A 289 -8.48 19.69 -1.54
C SER A 289 -9.87 19.38 -2.07
N LYS A 290 -9.95 18.34 -2.91
CA LYS A 290 -11.18 17.88 -3.55
C LYS A 290 -11.42 16.41 -3.34
N LEU A 291 -12.69 16.05 -3.18
CA LEU A 291 -13.18 14.69 -3.04
C LEU A 291 -14.40 14.49 -3.93
N GLY A 292 -14.40 13.48 -4.80
CA GLY A 292 -15.52 13.18 -5.68
C GLY A 292 -16.82 12.89 -4.93
N GLY A 293 -16.75 12.24 -3.78
CA GLY A 293 -17.93 12.05 -2.93
C GLY A 293 -17.68 11.24 -1.67
N ILE A 294 -18.75 11.04 -0.91
CA ILE A 294 -18.81 10.12 0.23
C ILE A 294 -20.05 9.24 0.01
N SER A 295 -19.91 7.93 0.13
CA SER A 295 -21.00 6.98 -0.03
C SER A 295 -21.04 5.99 1.12
N ASN A 296 -22.15 6.00 1.87
CA ASN A 296 -22.43 5.00 2.90
C ASN A 296 -23.61 4.14 2.43
N THR A 297 -23.33 2.90 2.07
CA THR A 297 -24.34 2.02 1.47
C THR A 297 -25.25 1.37 2.53
N ALA A 298 -26.32 0.73 2.08
CA ALA A 298 -27.24 0.04 2.95
C ALA A 298 -26.53 -0.96 3.89
N ASN A 299 -27.04 -1.07 5.12
CA ASN A 299 -26.49 -1.90 6.21
C ASN A 299 -25.09 -1.49 6.71
N SER A 300 -24.52 -0.39 6.21
CA SER A 300 -23.22 0.13 6.64
C SER A 300 -23.39 1.35 7.55
N THR A 301 -22.42 1.58 8.43
CA THR A 301 -22.46 2.70 9.39
C THR A 301 -21.23 3.57 9.25
N MET A 302 -21.40 4.89 9.20
CA MET A 302 -20.36 5.88 9.36
C MET A 302 -20.64 6.73 10.59
N SER A 303 -19.70 6.75 11.54
CA SER A 303 -19.90 7.48 12.82
C SER A 303 -18.72 8.36 13.24
N GLY A 304 -17.61 8.36 12.50
CA GLY A 304 -16.49 9.26 12.72
C GLY A 304 -16.83 10.72 12.37
N GLN A 305 -15.99 11.66 12.75
CA GLN A 305 -16.16 13.06 12.39
C GLN A 305 -15.83 13.30 10.91
N LEU A 306 -16.70 14.05 10.21
CA LEU A 306 -16.47 14.48 8.83
C LEU A 306 -16.16 15.99 8.81
N ASP A 307 -14.88 16.35 8.79
CA ASP A 307 -14.41 17.75 8.70
C ASP A 307 -14.13 18.11 7.22
N LEU A 308 -15.15 18.58 6.53
CA LEU A 308 -15.17 18.79 5.09
C LEU A 308 -15.02 20.29 4.75
N LYS A 309 -13.78 20.78 4.75
CA LYS A 309 -13.43 22.16 4.41
C LYS A 309 -13.16 22.35 2.92
N GLY A 310 -12.93 21.28 2.15
CA GLY A 310 -12.70 21.28 0.72
C GLY A 310 -13.97 21.04 -0.10
N GLU A 311 -13.83 21.00 -1.41
CA GLU A 311 -14.92 20.64 -2.33
C GLU A 311 -15.27 19.15 -2.24
N VAL A 312 -16.56 18.84 -2.14
CA VAL A 312 -17.10 17.47 -2.20
C VAL A 312 -18.15 17.39 -3.31
N GLY A 313 -18.05 16.38 -4.16
CA GLY A 313 -19.05 16.17 -5.22
C GLY A 313 -20.41 15.77 -4.62
N THR A 314 -20.60 14.53 -4.29
CA THR A 314 -21.88 14.01 -3.78
C THR A 314 -21.68 13.26 -2.47
N ILE A 315 -22.60 13.49 -1.51
CA ILE A 315 -22.71 12.69 -0.28
C ILE A 315 -23.96 11.82 -0.41
N THR A 316 -23.80 10.50 -0.46
CA THR A 316 -24.92 9.56 -0.58
C THR A 316 -24.98 8.67 0.68
N ASN A 317 -26.15 8.57 1.28
CA ASN A 317 -26.39 7.70 2.43
C ASN A 317 -27.62 6.82 2.21
N ALA A 318 -27.42 5.51 2.26
CA ALA A 318 -28.47 4.50 2.28
C ALA A 318 -28.38 3.62 3.55
N GLY A 319 -27.36 3.84 4.38
CA GLY A 319 -27.16 3.19 5.67
C GLY A 319 -27.38 4.14 6.84
N THR A 320 -26.57 4.01 7.89
CA THR A 320 -26.58 4.91 9.04
C THR A 320 -25.37 5.85 9.01
N LEU A 321 -25.61 7.13 8.88
CA LEU A 321 -24.62 8.19 8.97
C LEU A 321 -24.82 8.93 10.30
N SER A 322 -24.04 8.56 11.31
CA SER A 322 -24.07 9.20 12.63
C SER A 322 -22.99 10.26 12.81
N SER A 323 -22.28 10.59 11.73
CA SER A 323 -21.30 11.65 11.69
C SER A 323 -21.97 13.02 11.66
N GLN A 324 -21.41 14.01 12.37
CA GLN A 324 -21.79 15.39 12.17
C GLN A 324 -21.21 15.88 10.84
N LEU A 325 -22.05 16.48 9.98
CA LEU A 325 -21.66 17.06 8.71
C LEU A 325 -21.43 18.57 8.87
N ASN A 326 -20.16 18.99 8.92
CA ASN A 326 -19.78 20.41 8.94
C ASN A 326 -19.22 20.80 7.55
N LEU A 327 -20.03 21.51 6.78
CA LEU A 327 -19.77 21.84 5.38
C LEU A 327 -19.28 23.28 5.28
N SER A 328 -18.01 23.47 5.00
CA SER A 328 -17.37 24.81 4.93
C SER A 328 -16.98 25.23 3.52
N ASN A 329 -17.30 24.42 2.50
CA ASN A 329 -17.06 24.69 1.09
C ASN A 329 -18.22 24.12 0.26
N LYS A 330 -18.05 24.02 -1.04
CA LYS A 330 -19.07 23.53 -1.97
C LYS A 330 -19.24 22.02 -1.82
N VAL A 331 -20.49 21.61 -1.61
CA VAL A 331 -20.96 20.22 -1.77
C VAL A 331 -21.97 20.23 -2.92
N GLY A 332 -21.77 19.35 -3.92
CA GLY A 332 -22.65 19.27 -5.06
C GLY A 332 -24.07 18.85 -4.65
N GLU A 333 -24.19 17.75 -3.96
CA GLU A 333 -25.48 17.16 -3.59
C GLU A 333 -25.38 16.30 -2.34
N ILE A 334 -26.46 16.25 -1.55
CA ILE A 334 -26.63 15.30 -0.45
C ILE A 334 -27.88 14.47 -0.73
N ASN A 335 -27.72 13.15 -0.87
CA ASN A 335 -28.76 12.20 -1.17
C ASN A 335 -28.92 11.21 -0.01
N ASN A 336 -29.99 11.32 0.75
CA ASN A 336 -30.36 10.34 1.78
C ASN A 336 -31.47 9.45 1.22
N ALA A 337 -31.12 8.23 0.84
CA ALA A 337 -32.03 7.29 0.20
C ALA A 337 -33.09 6.74 1.18
N GLU A 338 -34.10 6.07 0.65
CA GLU A 338 -35.08 5.32 1.44
C GLU A 338 -34.35 4.31 2.36
N GLY A 339 -34.74 4.27 3.64
CA GLY A 339 -34.07 3.47 4.67
C GLY A 339 -32.77 4.07 5.22
N GLY A 340 -32.22 5.09 4.56
CA GLY A 340 -31.04 5.80 5.04
C GLY A 340 -31.35 6.69 6.24
N THR A 341 -30.45 6.73 7.21
CA THR A 341 -30.59 7.58 8.40
C THR A 341 -29.37 8.48 8.56
N ILE A 342 -29.57 9.80 8.59
CA ILE A 342 -28.58 10.79 9.01
C ILE A 342 -28.99 11.24 10.41
N SER A 343 -28.31 10.72 11.43
CA SER A 343 -28.73 10.86 12.83
C SER A 343 -28.07 12.01 13.59
N ASN A 344 -27.25 12.81 12.93
CA ASN A 344 -26.70 14.05 13.46
C ASN A 344 -26.98 15.23 12.51
N ASP A 345 -26.79 16.43 13.03
CA ASP A 345 -27.11 17.66 12.31
C ASP A 345 -26.18 17.87 11.11
N ILE A 346 -26.77 18.44 10.04
CA ILE A 346 -26.06 18.97 8.90
C ILE A 346 -25.93 20.48 9.11
N THR A 347 -24.69 20.97 9.20
CA THR A 347 -24.43 22.40 9.32
C THR A 347 -23.69 22.89 8.07
N ILE A 348 -24.36 23.74 7.29
CA ILE A 348 -23.74 24.48 6.19
C ILE A 348 -23.21 25.78 6.79
N ASN A 349 -21.89 25.92 6.86
CA ASN A 349 -21.22 27.08 7.44
C ASN A 349 -21.28 28.28 6.50
N GLN A 350 -20.88 29.48 6.96
CA GLN A 350 -21.01 30.75 6.23
C GLN A 350 -20.37 30.71 4.81
N ASN A 351 -19.28 30.01 4.62
CA ASN A 351 -18.63 29.85 3.31
C ASN A 351 -19.04 28.56 2.58
N GLY A 352 -19.91 27.76 3.19
CA GLY A 352 -20.40 26.52 2.62
C GLY A 352 -21.57 26.74 1.67
N SER A 353 -21.71 25.82 0.73
CA SER A 353 -22.90 25.76 -0.15
C SER A 353 -23.21 24.31 -0.48
N VAL A 354 -24.49 23.99 -0.59
CA VAL A 354 -24.98 22.69 -1.04
C VAL A 354 -25.90 22.92 -2.23
N GLY A 355 -25.65 22.28 -3.36
CA GLY A 355 -26.47 22.45 -4.56
C GLY A 355 -27.88 21.92 -4.38
N ALA A 356 -28.03 20.72 -3.81
CA ALA A 356 -29.32 20.15 -3.48
C ALA A 356 -29.22 19.19 -2.29
N ILE A 357 -30.31 19.06 -1.52
CA ILE A 357 -30.51 18.00 -0.54
C ILE A 357 -31.77 17.22 -0.94
N ASN A 358 -31.60 15.94 -1.24
CA ASN A 358 -32.69 15.03 -1.56
C ASN A 358 -32.85 14.01 -0.44
N ASN A 359 -34.01 13.99 0.19
CA ASN A 359 -34.30 13.11 1.32
C ASN A 359 -35.48 12.19 1.06
N SER A 360 -35.26 10.90 1.10
CA SER A 360 -36.29 9.86 1.13
C SER A 360 -36.24 9.02 2.41
N GLY A 361 -35.22 9.21 3.26
CA GLY A 361 -35.02 8.55 4.54
C GLY A 361 -35.30 9.44 5.74
N THR A 362 -34.48 9.30 6.78
CA THR A 362 -34.59 10.12 8.02
C THR A 362 -33.39 11.04 8.17
N MET A 363 -33.61 12.31 8.42
CA MET A 363 -32.58 13.30 8.75
C MET A 363 -32.92 14.01 10.07
N GLN A 364 -31.88 14.36 10.83
CA GLN A 364 -31.95 15.31 11.94
C GLN A 364 -32.02 16.75 11.42
N ALA A 365 -31.57 17.72 12.18
CA ALA A 365 -31.67 19.12 11.81
C ALA A 365 -30.73 19.49 10.67
N ILE A 366 -31.20 20.41 9.82
CA ILE A 366 -30.40 21.10 8.78
C ILE A 366 -30.29 22.56 9.21
N THR A 367 -29.07 23.04 9.43
CA THR A 367 -28.80 24.45 9.70
C THR A 367 -28.02 25.04 8.52
N ASN A 368 -28.66 25.94 7.78
CA ASN A 368 -28.05 26.64 6.67
C ASN A 368 -27.61 28.05 7.11
N ASN A 369 -26.30 28.25 7.31
CA ASN A 369 -25.67 29.55 7.55
C ASN A 369 -24.92 30.06 6.31
N GLY A 370 -24.98 29.31 5.19
CA GLY A 370 -24.35 29.71 3.93
C GLY A 370 -25.10 30.84 3.23
N THR A 371 -24.45 31.48 2.25
CA THR A 371 -25.04 32.58 1.49
C THR A 371 -25.74 32.16 0.20
N GLY A 372 -25.64 30.86 -0.16
CA GLY A 372 -26.27 30.29 -1.35
C GLY A 372 -27.71 29.85 -1.14
N THR A 373 -28.46 29.71 -2.24
CA THR A 373 -29.80 29.09 -2.20
C THR A 373 -29.66 27.59 -1.97
N LEU A 374 -30.37 27.07 -0.97
CA LEU A 374 -30.47 25.64 -0.69
C LEU A 374 -31.74 25.09 -1.35
N THR A 375 -31.57 24.16 -2.29
CA THR A 375 -32.69 23.39 -2.84
C THR A 375 -32.89 22.14 -2.00
N LEU A 376 -34.08 21.97 -1.43
CA LEU A 376 -34.44 20.83 -0.60
C LEU A 376 -35.64 20.08 -1.19
N THR A 377 -35.48 18.79 -1.47
CA THR A 377 -36.55 17.89 -1.90
C THR A 377 -36.73 16.80 -0.85
N ASN A 378 -37.90 16.69 -0.25
CA ASN A 378 -38.24 15.64 0.70
C ASN A 378 -39.33 14.74 0.11
N SER A 379 -38.98 13.56 -0.34
CA SER A 379 -39.88 12.62 -1.03
C SER A 379 -40.17 11.41 -0.16
N GLY A 380 -41.14 11.55 0.73
CA GLY A 380 -41.53 10.46 1.66
C GLY A 380 -40.65 10.31 2.89
N GLY A 381 -39.54 11.06 2.99
CA GLY A 381 -38.64 11.04 4.14
C GLY A 381 -39.08 11.97 5.27
N THR A 382 -38.36 11.95 6.39
CA THR A 382 -38.55 12.83 7.55
C THR A 382 -37.32 13.72 7.74
N ILE A 383 -37.55 14.98 8.11
CA ILE A 383 -36.53 15.94 8.54
C ILE A 383 -37.03 16.56 9.84
N ASP A 384 -36.22 16.46 10.92
CA ASP A 384 -36.65 16.94 12.22
C ASP A 384 -36.80 18.47 12.24
N LYS A 385 -35.83 19.20 11.75
CA LYS A 385 -35.80 20.67 11.74
C LYS A 385 -34.99 21.26 10.63
N ILE A 386 -35.47 22.39 10.11
CA ILE A 386 -34.71 23.22 9.16
C ILE A 386 -34.57 24.62 9.75
N THR A 387 -33.35 25.15 9.80
CA THR A 387 -33.03 26.49 10.29
C THR A 387 -32.20 27.24 9.24
N ASN A 388 -32.65 28.41 8.85
CA ASN A 388 -31.89 29.35 8.06
C ASN A 388 -31.24 30.40 8.97
N GLY A 389 -29.93 30.58 8.84
CA GLY A 389 -29.21 31.67 9.46
C GLY A 389 -29.54 33.03 8.79
N THR A 390 -29.03 34.10 9.37
CA THR A 390 -29.23 35.46 8.85
C THR A 390 -28.51 35.60 7.50
N GLY A 391 -29.30 35.90 6.44
CA GLY A 391 -28.78 36.05 5.08
C GLY A 391 -28.81 34.80 4.20
N ALA A 392 -29.19 33.62 4.77
CA ALA A 392 -29.39 32.40 3.99
C ALA A 392 -30.79 32.41 3.34
N THR A 393 -30.89 31.88 2.12
CA THR A 393 -32.15 31.66 1.38
C THR A 393 -32.39 30.17 1.19
N ALA A 394 -33.61 29.71 1.29
CA ALA A 394 -34.05 28.35 1.02
C ALA A 394 -35.18 28.31 0.04
#